data_0fdd37a92499ab99a33829dbfb7d93ea
#
_entry.id   0fdd37a92499ab99a33829dbfb7d93ea
#
_cell.length_a   1.000
_cell.length_b   1.000
_cell.length_c   1.000
_cell.angle_alpha   90.00
_cell.angle_beta   90.00
_cell.angle_gamma   90.00
#
_symmetry.space_group_name_H-M   'P 1'
#
loop_
_entity.id
_entity.type
_entity.pdbx_description
1 polymer ?
#
loop_
_entity_poly.entity_id
_entity_poly.type
_entity_poly.pdbx_seq_one_letter_code
_entity_poly.pdbx_strand_id
1 'polypeptide(L)'
;MKIKEAKAITGGLTYTSKMPGPSYNTPASRCITGAKLRNVKNSVCSSCYALKGNYKRFPKVEEALERRFQSLKHQAWVPAMAALIKKHKYFRWHDAGDIQSMAHLENIFEVCRLTPATSHWMPTREARFLKQVSSDTIPPNLIIRMSSHMIDQPPVKFWPWTSTVTSAHDASCPAPKQGNKCGSCRACWDRSVSTVSYGKH
;
A
#
# COMPACT_ATOMS: atom_id res chain seq x y z
N MET A 1 -19.45 6.77 14.07
CA MET A 1 -18.29 6.44 14.94
C MET A 1 -17.45 7.70 15.16
N LYS A 2 -17.05 7.97 16.40
CA LYS A 2 -16.16 9.08 16.75
C LYS A 2 -14.72 8.78 16.31
N ILE A 3 -13.95 9.81 15.92
CA ILE A 3 -12.56 9.62 15.44
C ILE A 3 -11.64 8.98 16.51
N LYS A 4 -11.82 9.33 17.79
CA LYS A 4 -11.06 8.73 18.89
C LYS A 4 -11.29 7.21 18.98
N GLU A 5 -12.54 6.78 18.89
CA GLU A 5 -12.94 5.38 18.87
C GLU A 5 -12.38 4.65 17.64
N ALA A 6 -12.52 5.22 16.45
CA ALA A 6 -11.98 4.67 15.22
C ALA A 6 -10.44 4.46 15.29
N LYS A 7 -9.71 5.41 15.89
CA LYS A 7 -8.28 5.27 16.14
C LYS A 7 -7.96 4.15 17.12
N ALA A 8 -8.77 3.98 18.17
CA ALA A 8 -8.57 2.89 19.13
C ALA A 8 -8.76 1.53 18.48
N ILE A 9 -9.79 1.37 17.64
CA ILE A 9 -10.08 0.14 16.91
C ILE A 9 -8.98 -0.20 15.90
N THR A 10 -8.55 0.76 15.09
CA THR A 10 -7.69 0.51 13.92
C THR A 10 -6.19 0.69 14.19
N GLY A 11 -5.79 1.29 15.30
CA GLY A 11 -4.42 1.76 15.53
C GLY A 11 -4.07 3.06 14.80
N GLY A 12 -5.05 3.72 14.16
CA GLY A 12 -4.91 5.02 13.49
C GLY A 12 -4.18 4.97 12.15
N LEU A 13 -4.04 6.13 11.51
CA LEU A 13 -3.39 6.30 10.21
C LEU A 13 -1.94 6.80 10.38
N THR A 14 -1.14 6.60 9.33
CA THR A 14 0.21 7.18 9.21
C THR A 14 0.17 8.38 8.27
N TYR A 15 0.85 9.45 8.64
CA TYR A 15 1.00 10.66 7.83
C TYR A 15 2.47 10.80 7.45
N THR A 16 2.76 10.72 6.17
CA THR A 16 4.12 10.89 5.65
C THR A 16 4.22 12.23 4.91
N SER A 17 5.37 12.89 4.98
CA SER A 17 5.62 14.15 4.26
C SER A 17 5.74 13.97 2.75
N LYS A 18 5.89 12.72 2.28
CA LYS A 18 6.06 12.38 0.86
C LYS A 18 4.75 12.44 0.08
N MET A 19 3.64 12.00 0.68
CA MET A 19 2.37 11.74 -0.03
C MET A 19 1.33 12.83 0.24
N PRO A 20 0.38 13.02 -0.69
CA PRO A 20 -0.70 14.01 -0.56
C PRO A 20 -1.79 13.61 0.46
N GLY A 21 -1.74 12.40 1.00
CA GLY A 21 -2.70 11.87 1.96
C GLY A 21 -2.08 10.82 2.88
N PRO A 22 -2.83 10.35 3.87
CA PRO A 22 -2.37 9.36 4.82
C PRO A 22 -2.28 7.96 4.22
N SER A 23 -1.66 7.05 4.98
CA SER A 23 -1.58 5.64 4.68
C SER A 23 -1.99 4.78 5.87
N TYR A 24 -2.30 3.50 5.58
CA TYR A 24 -2.47 2.47 6.58
C TYR A 24 -1.48 1.33 6.36
N ASN A 25 -0.71 0.99 7.37
CA ASN A 25 0.47 0.13 7.26
C ASN A 25 0.39 -1.01 8.25
N THR A 26 0.94 -2.15 7.86
CA THR A 26 1.17 -3.33 8.72
C THR A 26 2.66 -3.68 8.73
N PRO A 27 3.14 -4.53 9.66
CA PRO A 27 4.55 -4.85 9.71
C PRO A 27 5.02 -5.55 8.42
N ALA A 28 6.10 -5.08 7.82
CA ALA A 28 6.71 -5.73 6.64
C ALA A 28 7.24 -7.14 6.97
N SER A 29 7.51 -7.44 8.24
CA SER A 29 7.86 -8.79 8.72
C SER A 29 6.73 -9.80 8.50
N ARG A 30 5.48 -9.34 8.42
CA ARG A 30 4.27 -10.14 8.19
C ARG A 30 3.89 -10.30 6.71
N CYS A 31 4.63 -9.70 5.76
CA CYS A 31 4.40 -9.92 4.32
C CYS A 31 4.61 -11.39 3.98
N ILE A 32 3.70 -11.98 3.20
CA ILE A 32 3.75 -13.41 2.85
C ILE A 32 4.69 -13.64 1.67
N THR A 33 4.41 -12.98 0.54
CA THR A 33 5.28 -13.01 -0.65
C THR A 33 6.61 -12.33 -0.36
N GLY A 34 6.59 -11.18 0.34
CA GLY A 34 7.80 -10.46 0.71
C GLY A 34 8.75 -11.27 1.58
N ALA A 35 8.25 -12.13 2.49
CA ALA A 35 9.09 -13.02 3.30
C ALA A 35 9.87 -14.02 2.44
N LYS A 36 9.22 -14.60 1.42
CA LYS A 36 9.87 -15.53 0.48
C LYS A 36 10.93 -14.85 -0.38
N LEU A 37 10.62 -13.63 -0.85
CA LEU A 37 11.51 -12.85 -1.72
C LEU A 37 12.70 -12.22 -0.98
N ARG A 38 12.66 -12.13 0.34
CA ARG A 38 13.68 -11.47 1.15
C ARG A 38 15.07 -12.05 0.94
N ASN A 39 15.17 -13.37 0.75
CA ASN A 39 16.40 -14.09 0.53
C ASN A 39 16.73 -14.32 -0.95
N VAL A 40 15.92 -13.77 -1.87
CA VAL A 40 16.16 -13.90 -3.32
C VAL A 40 16.97 -12.68 -3.78
N LYS A 41 18.17 -12.93 -4.27
CA LYS A 41 19.06 -11.88 -4.81
C LYS A 41 18.36 -11.09 -5.92
N ASN A 42 18.54 -9.78 -5.92
CA ASN A 42 17.90 -8.85 -6.86
C ASN A 42 16.37 -8.76 -6.77
N SER A 43 15.73 -9.39 -5.79
CA SER A 43 14.33 -9.09 -5.52
C SER A 43 14.18 -7.69 -4.89
N VAL A 44 13.04 -7.04 -5.13
CA VAL A 44 12.73 -5.76 -4.49
C VAL A 44 12.63 -5.91 -2.97
N CYS A 45 12.22 -7.08 -2.47
CA CYS A 45 12.09 -7.35 -1.04
C CYS A 45 13.41 -7.67 -0.35
N SER A 46 14.50 -8.02 -1.08
CA SER A 46 15.81 -8.28 -0.48
C SER A 46 16.45 -7.03 0.17
N SER A 47 16.04 -5.86 -0.28
CA SER A 47 16.48 -4.58 0.29
C SER A 47 15.31 -3.75 0.83
N CYS A 48 14.28 -4.39 1.36
CA CYS A 48 13.06 -3.74 1.82
C CYS A 48 13.34 -2.65 2.86
N TYR A 49 13.01 -1.40 2.52
CA TYR A 49 13.21 -0.24 3.40
C TYR A 49 12.38 -0.32 4.70
N ALA A 50 11.23 -1.00 4.65
CA ALA A 50 10.35 -1.16 5.80
C ALA A 50 10.86 -2.20 6.83
N LEU A 51 11.98 -2.86 6.56
CA LEU A 51 12.72 -3.71 7.50
C LEU A 51 13.99 -3.03 8.02
N LYS A 52 14.21 -1.76 7.69
CA LYS A 52 15.41 -0.97 8.01
C LYS A 52 15.01 0.44 8.47
N GLY A 53 15.99 1.27 8.74
CA GLY A 53 15.81 2.68 9.01
C GLY A 53 14.79 2.97 10.12
N ASN A 54 13.94 3.96 9.91
CA ASN A 54 12.97 4.42 10.91
C ASN A 54 11.94 3.37 11.34
N TYR A 55 11.64 2.38 10.50
CA TYR A 55 10.72 1.29 10.84
C TYR A 55 11.26 0.36 11.92
N LYS A 56 12.61 0.28 12.07
CA LYS A 56 13.29 -0.50 13.09
C LYS A 56 13.95 0.35 14.18
N ARG A 57 14.33 1.58 13.84
CA ARG A 57 14.99 2.50 14.76
C ARG A 57 14.11 2.93 15.94
N PHE A 58 12.81 3.05 15.69
CA PHE A 58 11.86 3.55 16.69
C PHE A 58 10.88 2.46 17.11
N PRO A 59 11.01 1.89 18.33
CA PRO A 59 10.12 0.84 18.83
C PRO A 59 8.63 1.20 18.74
N LYS A 60 8.26 2.44 19.01
CA LYS A 60 6.87 2.94 18.89
C LYS A 60 6.30 2.80 17.49
N VAL A 61 7.13 2.83 16.43
CA VAL A 61 6.68 2.59 15.04
C VAL A 61 6.34 1.13 14.86
N GLU A 62 7.19 0.21 15.33
CA GLU A 62 6.95 -1.24 15.25
C GLU A 62 5.70 -1.64 16.04
N GLU A 63 5.53 -1.13 17.27
CA GLU A 63 4.34 -1.32 18.08
C GLU A 63 3.07 -0.82 17.38
N ALA A 64 3.13 0.36 16.74
CA ALA A 64 1.99 0.91 16.01
C ALA A 64 1.62 0.04 14.79
N LEU A 65 2.60 -0.50 14.08
CA LEU A 65 2.37 -1.43 12.97
C LEU A 65 1.74 -2.74 13.45
N GLU A 66 2.23 -3.30 14.57
CA GLU A 66 1.69 -4.53 15.13
C GLU A 66 0.25 -4.33 15.64
N ARG A 67 -0.05 -3.23 16.34
CA ARG A 67 -1.44 -2.89 16.73
C ARG A 67 -2.37 -2.85 15.52
N ARG A 68 -1.95 -2.26 14.40
CA ARG A 68 -2.73 -2.23 13.15
C ARG A 68 -2.92 -3.62 12.57
N PHE A 69 -1.89 -4.45 12.60
CA PHE A 69 -1.99 -5.83 12.14
C PHE A 69 -3.01 -6.63 12.97
N GLN A 70 -2.96 -6.53 14.28
CA GLN A 70 -3.92 -7.19 15.17
C GLN A 70 -5.34 -6.69 14.96
N SER A 71 -5.50 -5.40 14.68
CA SER A 71 -6.82 -4.79 14.46
C SER A 71 -7.53 -5.26 13.19
N LEU A 72 -6.85 -5.85 12.21
CA LEU A 72 -7.45 -6.34 10.97
C LEU A 72 -8.58 -7.36 11.20
N LYS A 73 -8.58 -8.03 12.35
CA LYS A 73 -9.60 -9.01 12.74
C LYS A 73 -10.78 -8.40 13.51
N HIS A 74 -10.71 -7.13 13.82
CA HIS A 74 -11.76 -6.47 14.61
C HIS A 74 -13.03 -6.27 13.78
N GLN A 75 -14.19 -6.70 14.27
CA GLN A 75 -15.47 -6.61 13.55
C GLN A 75 -15.83 -5.20 13.07
N ALA A 76 -15.52 -4.18 13.86
CA ALA A 76 -15.75 -2.79 13.52
C ALA A 76 -14.60 -2.13 12.72
N TRP A 77 -13.62 -2.91 12.20
CA TRP A 77 -12.48 -2.36 11.49
C TRP A 77 -12.90 -1.57 10.23
N VAL A 78 -13.82 -2.11 9.42
CA VAL A 78 -14.30 -1.47 8.20
C VAL A 78 -14.94 -0.11 8.47
N PRO A 79 -15.99 0.03 9.32
CA PRO A 79 -16.58 1.33 9.61
C PRO A 79 -15.61 2.28 10.32
N ALA A 80 -14.68 1.77 11.11
CA ALA A 80 -13.65 2.59 11.75
C ALA A 80 -12.65 3.16 10.74
N MET A 81 -12.17 2.35 9.80
CA MET A 81 -11.30 2.82 8.71
C MET A 81 -12.01 3.84 7.83
N ALA A 82 -13.26 3.59 7.43
CA ALA A 82 -14.06 4.53 6.65
C ALA A 82 -14.22 5.88 7.38
N ALA A 83 -14.47 5.86 8.69
CA ALA A 83 -14.56 7.08 9.48
C ALA A 83 -13.26 7.90 9.50
N LEU A 84 -12.10 7.24 9.50
CA LEU A 84 -10.79 7.91 9.46
C LEU A 84 -10.44 8.45 8.07
N ILE A 85 -10.86 7.74 7.01
CA ILE A 85 -10.42 8.01 5.63
C ILE A 85 -11.29 9.04 4.92
N LYS A 86 -12.60 9.08 5.16
CA LYS A 86 -13.61 9.84 4.40
C LYS A 86 -13.34 11.34 4.20
N LYS A 87 -12.46 11.95 5.01
CA LYS A 87 -12.08 13.37 4.90
C LYS A 87 -10.86 13.61 4.00
N HIS A 88 -10.22 12.54 3.53
CA HIS A 88 -9.00 12.63 2.74
C HIS A 88 -9.30 12.42 1.26
N LYS A 89 -8.78 13.28 0.40
CA LYS A 89 -8.92 13.16 -1.07
C LYS A 89 -8.13 11.98 -1.62
N TYR A 90 -6.96 11.66 -1.03
CA TYR A 90 -6.08 10.57 -1.44
C TYR A 90 -5.72 9.71 -0.24
N PHE A 91 -5.66 8.40 -0.48
CA PHE A 91 -5.29 7.42 0.53
C PHE A 91 -4.40 6.33 -0.08
N ARG A 92 -3.40 5.86 0.68
CA ARG A 92 -2.53 4.74 0.30
C ARG A 92 -2.68 3.58 1.26
N TRP A 93 -2.92 2.40 0.71
CA TRP A 93 -2.79 1.14 1.45
C TRP A 93 -1.34 0.65 1.38
N HIS A 94 -0.83 0.13 2.50
CA HIS A 94 0.46 -0.57 2.60
C HIS A 94 1.68 0.25 2.11
N ASP A 95 1.95 1.36 2.78
CA ASP A 95 3.27 2.00 2.70
C ASP A 95 4.36 1.02 3.22
N ALA A 96 4.03 0.24 4.28
CA ALA A 96 4.73 -0.95 4.74
C ALA A 96 3.72 -2.09 4.95
N GLY A 97 4.16 -3.32 4.78
CA GLY A 97 3.28 -4.50 4.82
C GLY A 97 2.64 -4.81 3.46
N ASP A 98 1.69 -5.73 3.45
CA ASP A 98 0.92 -6.13 2.26
C ASP A 98 -0.40 -6.78 2.69
N ILE A 99 -1.25 -7.18 1.74
CA ILE A 99 -2.50 -7.91 1.95
C ILE A 99 -2.20 -9.19 2.72
N GLN A 100 -3.02 -9.48 3.75
CA GLN A 100 -2.80 -10.62 4.65
C GLN A 100 -3.71 -11.82 4.35
N SER A 101 -4.90 -11.57 3.78
CA SER A 101 -5.90 -12.59 3.44
C SER A 101 -6.90 -12.06 2.42
N MET A 102 -7.74 -12.94 1.87
CA MET A 102 -8.88 -12.51 1.04
C MET A 102 -9.85 -11.65 1.85
N ALA A 103 -10.18 -12.05 3.08
CA ALA A 103 -11.04 -11.24 3.94
C ALA A 103 -10.48 -9.83 4.20
N HIS A 104 -9.14 -9.68 4.33
CA HIS A 104 -8.53 -8.35 4.44
C HIS A 104 -8.71 -7.53 3.14
N LEU A 105 -8.56 -8.16 1.97
CA LEU A 105 -8.76 -7.50 0.68
C LEU A 105 -10.23 -7.08 0.50
N GLU A 106 -11.18 -7.94 0.82
CA GLU A 106 -12.62 -7.66 0.78
C GLU A 106 -13.02 -6.52 1.73
N ASN A 107 -12.46 -6.51 2.93
CA ASN A 107 -12.63 -5.41 3.89
C ASN A 107 -12.08 -4.08 3.34
N ILE A 108 -10.95 -4.09 2.62
CA ILE A 108 -10.42 -2.91 1.93
C ILE A 108 -11.40 -2.44 0.85
N PHE A 109 -11.97 -3.35 0.08
CA PHE A 109 -12.99 -3.00 -0.94
C PHE A 109 -14.22 -2.34 -0.30
N GLU A 110 -14.67 -2.87 0.83
CA GLU A 110 -15.80 -2.29 1.53
C GLU A 110 -15.48 -0.88 2.09
N VAL A 111 -14.30 -0.68 2.65
CA VAL A 111 -13.85 0.67 3.06
C VAL A 111 -13.84 1.64 1.86
N CYS A 112 -13.39 1.19 0.68
CA CYS A 112 -13.39 2.02 -0.52
C CYS A 112 -14.81 2.40 -0.95
N ARG A 113 -15.77 1.45 -0.90
CA ARG A 113 -17.21 1.73 -1.20
C ARG A 113 -17.80 2.75 -0.21
N LEU A 114 -17.44 2.66 1.06
CA LEU A 114 -17.88 3.58 2.12
C LEU A 114 -17.20 4.96 2.06
N THR A 115 -16.19 5.13 1.23
CA THR A 115 -15.44 6.38 1.07
C THR A 115 -15.32 6.81 -0.40
N PRO A 116 -16.45 6.97 -1.13
CA PRO A 116 -16.45 7.15 -2.58
C PRO A 116 -15.74 8.43 -3.07
N ALA A 117 -15.64 9.46 -2.22
CA ALA A 117 -14.94 10.70 -2.53
C ALA A 117 -13.41 10.62 -2.34
N THR A 118 -12.89 9.50 -1.82
CA THR A 118 -11.46 9.28 -1.62
C THR A 118 -10.90 8.45 -2.77
N SER A 119 -9.81 8.88 -3.40
CA SER A 119 -9.03 8.07 -4.34
C SER A 119 -8.06 7.18 -3.58
N HIS A 120 -8.21 5.87 -3.70
CA HIS A 120 -7.38 4.87 -3.04
C HIS A 120 -6.34 4.28 -3.99
N TRP A 121 -5.13 4.07 -3.48
CA TRP A 121 -4.06 3.34 -4.14
C TRP A 121 -3.53 2.24 -3.23
N MET A 122 -3.36 1.05 -3.79
CA MET A 122 -2.83 -0.11 -3.10
C MET A 122 -1.75 -0.79 -3.94
N PRO A 123 -0.45 -0.64 -3.60
CA PRO A 123 0.59 -1.51 -4.15
C PRO A 123 0.56 -2.87 -3.46
N THR A 124 0.73 -3.96 -4.20
CA THR A 124 0.78 -5.31 -3.63
C THR A 124 1.71 -6.22 -4.43
N ARG A 125 2.30 -7.22 -3.78
CA ARG A 125 3.01 -8.37 -4.39
C ARG A 125 2.27 -9.68 -4.20
N GLU A 126 1.10 -9.65 -3.58
CA GLU A 126 0.29 -10.84 -3.28
C GLU A 126 -0.57 -11.26 -4.48
N ALA A 127 0.10 -11.64 -5.59
CA ALA A 127 -0.55 -12.09 -6.83
C ALA A 127 -1.62 -13.16 -6.61
N ARG A 128 -1.43 -14.03 -5.61
CA ARG A 128 -2.36 -15.12 -5.28
C ARG A 128 -3.77 -14.63 -4.92
N PHE A 129 -3.89 -13.46 -4.30
CA PHE A 129 -5.21 -12.87 -3.97
C PHE A 129 -5.82 -12.21 -5.20
N LEU A 130 -5.01 -11.49 -6.00
CA LEU A 130 -5.50 -10.81 -7.19
C LEU A 130 -6.01 -11.79 -8.27
N LYS A 131 -5.43 -12.99 -8.35
CA LYS A 131 -5.91 -14.05 -9.26
C LYS A 131 -7.30 -14.60 -8.90
N GLN A 132 -7.81 -14.32 -7.71
CA GLN A 132 -9.12 -14.74 -7.24
C GLN A 132 -10.17 -13.63 -7.35
N VAL A 133 -9.78 -12.43 -7.81
CA VAL A 133 -10.63 -11.25 -7.90
C VAL A 133 -10.88 -10.92 -9.37
N SER A 134 -12.15 -10.75 -9.75
CA SER A 134 -12.47 -10.13 -11.03
C SER A 134 -12.23 -8.62 -10.98
N SER A 135 -11.68 -8.05 -12.05
CA SER A 135 -11.45 -6.61 -12.17
C SER A 135 -12.72 -5.78 -11.94
N ASP A 136 -13.88 -6.34 -12.29
CA ASP A 136 -15.19 -5.67 -12.21
C ASP A 136 -15.70 -5.52 -10.77
N THR A 137 -15.15 -6.32 -9.84
CA THR A 137 -15.52 -6.24 -8.42
C THR A 137 -14.73 -5.20 -7.65
N ILE A 138 -13.68 -4.65 -8.27
CA ILE A 138 -12.82 -3.63 -7.65
C ILE A 138 -13.56 -2.29 -7.60
N PRO A 139 -13.68 -1.65 -6.44
CA PRO A 139 -14.31 -0.35 -6.32
C PRO A 139 -13.70 0.68 -7.30
N PRO A 140 -14.52 1.53 -7.95
CA PRO A 140 -14.06 2.45 -8.99
C PRO A 140 -13.04 3.49 -8.49
N ASN A 141 -13.05 3.78 -7.20
CA ASN A 141 -12.12 4.69 -6.53
C ASN A 141 -10.85 4.00 -5.98
N LEU A 142 -10.65 2.69 -6.25
CA LEU A 142 -9.46 1.94 -5.86
C LEU A 142 -8.63 1.55 -7.09
N ILE A 143 -7.32 1.81 -7.03
CA ILE A 143 -6.34 1.27 -7.97
C ILE A 143 -5.42 0.32 -7.23
N ILE A 144 -5.41 -0.93 -7.66
CA ILE A 144 -4.50 -1.95 -7.14
C ILE A 144 -3.34 -2.09 -8.14
N ARG A 145 -2.12 -1.73 -7.73
CA ARG A 145 -0.93 -1.90 -8.56
C ARG A 145 -0.18 -3.16 -8.17
N MET A 146 -0.24 -4.16 -9.06
CA MET A 146 0.57 -5.36 -8.91
C MET A 146 2.03 -5.03 -9.14
N SER A 147 2.85 -5.16 -8.10
CA SER A 147 4.26 -4.82 -8.12
C SER A 147 5.12 -5.99 -8.59
N SER A 148 6.03 -5.75 -9.54
CA SER A 148 7.02 -6.74 -9.98
C SER A 148 7.89 -7.21 -8.81
N HIS A 149 8.27 -8.47 -8.81
CA HIS A 149 9.01 -9.09 -7.71
C HIS A 149 10.51 -8.77 -7.76
N MET A 150 11.06 -8.69 -8.97
CA MET A 150 12.49 -8.47 -9.19
C MET A 150 12.76 -7.02 -9.63
N ILE A 151 13.94 -6.51 -9.31
CA ILE A 151 14.46 -5.26 -9.87
C ILE A 151 14.68 -5.47 -11.36
N ASP A 152 14.38 -4.46 -12.18
CA ASP A 152 14.47 -4.48 -13.65
C ASP A 152 13.59 -5.52 -14.34
N GLN A 153 12.66 -6.13 -13.61
CA GLN A 153 11.66 -7.01 -14.18
C GLN A 153 10.58 -6.20 -14.92
N PRO A 154 10.14 -6.65 -16.13
CA PRO A 154 9.02 -6.03 -16.82
C PRO A 154 7.72 -6.11 -16.00
N PRO A 155 6.72 -5.28 -16.32
CA PRO A 155 5.41 -5.33 -15.69
C PRO A 155 4.76 -6.71 -15.82
N VAL A 156 4.01 -7.13 -14.81
CA VAL A 156 3.24 -8.38 -14.88
C VAL A 156 2.11 -8.25 -15.91
N LYS A 157 1.84 -9.32 -16.69
CA LYS A 157 0.89 -9.27 -17.81
C LYS A 157 -0.57 -9.54 -17.41
N PHE A 158 -0.79 -10.21 -16.27
CA PHE A 158 -2.14 -10.66 -15.88
C PHE A 158 -2.99 -9.59 -15.15
N TRP A 159 -2.41 -8.40 -14.89
CA TRP A 159 -3.08 -7.34 -14.16
C TRP A 159 -2.94 -6.00 -14.88
N PRO A 160 -4.00 -5.18 -14.97
CA PRO A 160 -4.00 -3.98 -15.81
C PRO A 160 -3.18 -2.82 -15.24
N TRP A 161 -3.06 -2.74 -13.92
CA TRP A 161 -2.30 -1.69 -13.24
C TRP A 161 -1.10 -2.28 -12.52
N THR A 162 0.08 -1.86 -12.92
CA THR A 162 1.32 -2.46 -12.41
C THR A 162 2.28 -1.42 -11.85
N SER A 163 3.27 -1.91 -11.13
CA SER A 163 4.45 -1.13 -10.80
C SER A 163 5.72 -1.96 -10.89
N THR A 164 6.82 -1.30 -11.26
CA THR A 164 8.15 -1.90 -11.37
C THR A 164 9.15 -1.14 -10.52
N VAL A 165 10.31 -1.74 -10.27
CA VAL A 165 11.48 -1.07 -9.70
C VAL A 165 12.61 -1.20 -10.69
N THR A 166 13.23 -0.07 -11.05
CA THR A 166 14.36 -0.02 -11.99
C THR A 166 15.64 0.44 -11.29
N SER A 167 16.76 -0.11 -11.72
CA SER A 167 18.10 0.38 -11.35
C SER A 167 18.53 1.58 -12.20
N ALA A 168 17.88 1.81 -13.35
CA ALA A 168 18.13 2.93 -14.23
C ALA A 168 17.58 4.24 -13.65
N HIS A 169 18.11 5.38 -14.16
CA HIS A 169 17.73 6.72 -13.70
C HIS A 169 16.44 7.27 -14.35
N ASP A 170 15.76 6.49 -15.15
CA ASP A 170 14.59 6.85 -15.97
C ASP A 170 13.23 6.44 -15.35
N ALA A 171 13.20 6.14 -14.07
CA ALA A 171 11.96 5.82 -13.37
C ALA A 171 10.89 6.90 -13.58
N SER A 172 9.65 6.48 -13.91
CA SER A 172 8.53 7.40 -14.16
C SER A 172 8.05 8.14 -12.91
N CYS A 173 8.36 7.65 -11.70
CA CYS A 173 8.05 8.34 -10.45
C CYS A 173 8.98 9.55 -10.26
N PRO A 174 8.46 10.80 -10.26
CA PRO A 174 9.30 11.99 -10.16
C PRO A 174 9.75 12.31 -8.73
N ALA A 175 9.23 11.61 -7.71
CA ALA A 175 9.46 11.95 -6.31
C ALA A 175 10.94 12.10 -5.90
N PRO A 176 11.90 11.24 -6.35
CA PRO A 176 13.31 11.43 -6.03
C PRO A 176 13.87 12.78 -6.52
N LYS A 177 13.39 13.28 -7.66
CA LYS A 177 13.79 14.56 -8.26
C LYS A 177 13.05 15.77 -7.65
N GLN A 178 12.08 15.53 -6.75
CA GLN A 178 11.23 16.53 -6.11
C GLN A 178 11.38 16.52 -4.58
N GLY A 179 12.61 16.35 -4.09
CA GLY A 179 12.88 16.29 -2.63
C GLY A 179 12.14 15.14 -1.93
N ASN A 180 12.00 14.00 -2.60
CA ASN A 180 11.26 12.82 -2.14
C ASN A 180 9.77 13.07 -1.87
N LYS A 181 9.15 14.00 -2.57
CA LYS A 181 7.72 14.31 -2.46
C LYS A 181 6.97 14.03 -3.75
N CYS A 182 5.71 13.59 -3.66
CA CYS A 182 4.86 13.37 -4.83
C CYS A 182 4.54 14.69 -5.58
N GLY A 183 4.63 15.84 -4.92
CA GLY A 183 4.27 17.12 -5.53
C GLY A 183 2.85 17.08 -6.10
N SER A 184 2.68 17.54 -7.34
CA SER A 184 1.41 17.48 -8.08
C SER A 184 1.15 16.11 -8.74
N CYS A 185 2.13 15.21 -8.83
CA CYS A 185 1.99 13.90 -9.47
C CYS A 185 0.97 13.02 -8.74
N ARG A 186 0.05 12.40 -9.49
CA ARG A 186 -0.98 11.47 -9.00
C ARG A 186 -1.01 10.16 -9.76
N ALA A 187 0.03 9.84 -10.53
CA ALA A 187 0.10 8.64 -11.38
C ALA A 187 -0.24 7.34 -10.64
N CYS A 188 0.11 7.22 -9.34
CA CYS A 188 -0.21 6.04 -8.53
C CYS A 188 -1.73 5.84 -8.34
N TRP A 189 -2.52 6.91 -8.35
CA TRP A 189 -3.98 6.93 -8.21
C TRP A 189 -4.75 7.06 -9.53
N ASP A 190 -4.04 7.08 -10.67
CA ASP A 190 -4.61 7.32 -11.99
C ASP A 190 -4.76 6.01 -12.77
N ARG A 191 -6.01 5.66 -13.13
CA ARG A 191 -6.33 4.45 -13.90
C ARG A 191 -5.85 4.51 -15.35
N SER A 192 -5.65 5.70 -15.91
CA SER A 192 -5.10 5.87 -17.28
C SER A 192 -3.62 5.48 -17.36
N VAL A 193 -2.91 5.50 -16.21
CA VAL A 193 -1.52 5.09 -16.11
C VAL A 193 -1.44 3.59 -15.83
N SER A 194 -1.12 2.79 -16.83
CA SER A 194 -1.01 1.33 -16.70
C SER A 194 0.14 0.89 -15.78
N THR A 195 1.31 1.51 -15.92
CA THR A 195 2.52 1.14 -15.16
C THR A 195 3.20 2.37 -14.56
N VAL A 196 3.59 2.26 -13.29
CA VAL A 196 4.46 3.23 -12.62
C VAL A 196 5.79 2.55 -12.28
N SER A 197 6.91 3.13 -12.72
CA SER A 197 8.24 2.66 -12.31
C SER A 197 8.83 3.53 -11.19
N TYR A 198 9.49 2.89 -10.25
CA TYR A 198 10.19 3.50 -9.13
C TYR A 198 11.69 3.24 -9.24
N GLY A 199 12.53 4.21 -8.89
CA GLY A 199 13.95 3.99 -8.74
C GLY A 199 14.25 3.02 -7.59
N LYS A 200 15.30 2.22 -7.74
CA LYS A 200 15.85 1.40 -6.65
C LYS A 200 16.32 2.32 -5.53
N HIS A 201 15.95 2.00 -4.29
CA HIS A 201 16.38 2.68 -3.07
C HIS A 201 17.63 2.04 -2.47
#